data_e6e5486ec7900025c229a298abf84c71
#
_entry.id   e6e5486ec7900025c229a298abf84c71
#
_cell.length_a   1.000
_cell.length_b   1.000
_cell.length_c   1.000
_cell.angle_alpha   90.00
_cell.angle_beta   90.00
_cell.angle_gamma   90.00
#
_symmetry.space_group_name_H-M   'P 1'
#
loop_
_entity.id
_entity.type
_entity.pdbx_description
1 polymer ?
#
loop_
_entity_poly.entity_id
_entity_poly.type
_entity_poly.pdbx_seq_one_letter_code
_entity_poly.pdbx_strand_id
1 'polypeptide(L)'
;MAWALPPTVALDPLSGDSMATPKSTDRPALSSGTFKIGDRLTVHRLGFGAMRITGKGIWGPPKDRNEAIAVVRRAVELGVDLIDTADSYGPHVSETIIAEALYPYPKGVVIATKGGFERSGPDKWETNGRPEHLRKACEGSLKRLRLECIDLYQLHRIDPKVPAEDQLGTMRDLRQEGKIAHVGLSEVGIPELEMARGIVPIVTVQNKYNLVDRGSEDVLDHCERIGVGFIPWFPLATGKLAAPGGPLARVAARVKATPSQVAIAWLLARSPVMLPIPGTGSVAHLEENLGGALLELDENELGALSETKSGGA
;
A
#
# COMPACT_ATOMS: atom_id res chain seq x y z
N MET A 1 -10.48 -20.34 68.89
CA MET A 1 -11.37 -20.39 67.73
C MET A 1 -10.51 -20.15 66.53
N ALA A 2 -10.20 -21.23 65.81
CA ALA A 2 -9.38 -21.17 64.57
C ALA A 2 -10.31 -21.06 63.37
N TRP A 3 -10.09 -20.07 62.54
CA TRP A 3 -10.83 -19.90 61.25
C TRP A 3 -10.06 -20.65 60.16
N ALA A 4 -10.71 -21.63 59.59
CA ALA A 4 -10.21 -22.37 58.43
C ALA A 4 -10.45 -21.56 57.13
N LEU A 5 -9.40 -21.46 56.30
CA LEU A 5 -9.48 -20.89 54.92
C LEU A 5 -10.13 -21.91 53.98
N PRO A 6 -10.96 -21.46 53.01
CA PRO A 6 -11.52 -22.35 52.00
C PRO A 6 -10.47 -22.77 50.94
N PRO A 7 -10.68 -23.92 50.24
CA PRO A 7 -9.71 -24.45 49.31
C PRO A 7 -9.63 -23.61 48.02
N THR A 8 -8.40 -23.39 47.58
CA THR A 8 -8.07 -22.78 46.27
C THR A 8 -8.56 -23.69 45.11
N VAL A 9 -9.45 -23.16 44.32
CA VAL A 9 -9.86 -23.77 43.03
C VAL A 9 -8.74 -23.51 42.03
N ALA A 10 -8.12 -24.57 41.54
CA ALA A 10 -7.18 -24.52 40.39
C ALA A 10 -7.97 -24.13 39.13
N LEU A 11 -7.59 -23.03 38.49
CA LEU A 11 -8.07 -22.69 37.17
C LEU A 11 -7.24 -23.45 36.15
N ASP A 12 -7.90 -24.31 35.38
CA ASP A 12 -7.34 -24.95 34.16
C ASP A 12 -6.88 -23.86 33.17
N PRO A 13 -5.73 -24.06 32.49
CA PRO A 13 -5.32 -23.18 31.41
C PRO A 13 -6.26 -23.42 30.19
N LEU A 14 -7.13 -22.44 29.93
CA LEU A 14 -7.95 -22.42 28.75
C LEU A 14 -7.05 -22.52 27.50
N SER A 15 -7.19 -23.61 26.77
CA SER A 15 -6.74 -23.79 25.40
C SER A 15 -7.24 -22.62 24.54
N GLY A 16 -6.30 -21.76 24.15
CA GLY A 16 -6.58 -20.64 23.25
C GLY A 16 -6.81 -21.14 21.82
N ASP A 17 -8.00 -21.60 21.53
CA ASP A 17 -8.48 -21.68 20.15
C ASP A 17 -8.61 -20.24 19.62
N SER A 18 -7.66 -19.84 18.79
CA SER A 18 -7.76 -18.65 17.97
C SER A 18 -8.95 -18.82 17.01
N MET A 19 -10.13 -18.39 17.44
CA MET A 19 -11.29 -18.32 16.58
C MET A 19 -10.99 -17.30 15.47
N ALA A 20 -10.70 -17.78 14.26
CA ALA A 20 -10.63 -16.96 13.06
C ALA A 20 -11.95 -16.20 12.92
N THR A 21 -11.87 -14.88 12.93
CA THR A 21 -13.05 -14.01 12.72
C THR A 21 -13.65 -14.34 11.35
N PRO A 22 -14.97 -14.60 11.22
CA PRO A 22 -15.58 -14.92 9.94
C PRO A 22 -15.32 -13.81 8.94
N LYS A 23 -14.88 -14.17 7.72
CA LYS A 23 -14.56 -13.22 6.64
C LYS A 23 -15.84 -12.49 6.23
N SER A 24 -15.80 -11.16 6.25
CA SER A 24 -16.92 -10.33 5.83
C SER A 24 -16.90 -10.18 4.30
N THR A 25 -17.85 -10.81 3.62
CA THR A 25 -18.03 -10.67 2.17
C THR A 25 -18.48 -9.26 1.77
N ASP A 26 -19.13 -8.51 2.66
CA ASP A 26 -19.59 -7.14 2.41
C ASP A 26 -18.45 -6.11 2.45
N ARG A 27 -17.40 -6.42 3.21
CA ARG A 27 -16.20 -5.57 3.36
C ARG A 27 -14.93 -6.40 3.21
N PRO A 28 -14.64 -6.90 2.00
CA PRO A 28 -13.59 -7.90 1.78
C PRO A 28 -12.19 -7.44 2.21
N ALA A 29 -11.88 -6.15 2.10
CA ALA A 29 -10.57 -5.63 2.49
C ALA A 29 -10.23 -5.90 3.98
N LEU A 30 -11.24 -5.97 4.86
CA LEU A 30 -11.04 -6.29 6.28
C LEU A 30 -10.47 -7.70 6.51
N SER A 31 -10.65 -8.62 5.55
CA SER A 31 -10.12 -9.99 5.64
C SER A 31 -8.63 -10.09 5.29
N SER A 32 -7.98 -9.01 4.85
CA SER A 32 -6.55 -9.02 4.50
C SER A 32 -5.60 -9.06 5.71
N GLY A 33 -6.12 -9.05 6.94
CA GLY A 33 -5.32 -8.85 8.14
C GLY A 33 -4.90 -7.40 8.31
N THR A 34 -4.23 -7.08 9.41
CA THR A 34 -3.82 -5.71 9.73
C THR A 34 -2.30 -5.57 9.80
N PHE A 35 -1.80 -4.36 9.56
CA PHE A 35 -0.42 -3.98 9.76
C PHE A 35 -0.34 -2.64 10.49
N LYS A 36 0.62 -2.52 11.41
CA LYS A 36 0.86 -1.28 12.15
C LYS A 36 1.97 -0.47 11.47
N ILE A 37 1.59 0.60 10.78
CA ILE A 37 2.52 1.54 10.16
C ILE A 37 3.05 2.49 11.25
N GLY A 38 4.35 2.41 11.54
CA GLY A 38 4.96 3.21 12.60
C GLY A 38 4.37 2.92 13.99
N ASP A 39 4.15 3.98 14.77
CA ASP A 39 3.69 3.87 16.16
C ASP A 39 2.18 4.04 16.35
N ARG A 40 1.47 4.63 15.37
CA ARG A 40 0.09 5.13 15.55
C ARG A 40 -0.93 4.64 14.53
N LEU A 41 -0.52 4.24 13.34
CA LEU A 41 -1.45 3.91 12.27
C LEU A 41 -1.62 2.39 12.17
N THR A 42 -2.83 1.90 12.33
CA THR A 42 -3.16 0.50 12.03
C THR A 42 -4.07 0.49 10.82
N VAL A 43 -3.68 -0.23 9.76
CA VAL A 43 -4.42 -0.37 8.52
C VAL A 43 -4.69 -1.84 8.20
N HIS A 44 -5.74 -2.10 7.42
CA HIS A 44 -5.89 -3.38 6.74
C HIS A 44 -4.87 -3.46 5.60
N ARG A 45 -4.29 -4.64 5.40
CA ARG A 45 -3.14 -4.79 4.49
C ARG A 45 -3.48 -4.54 3.02
N LEU A 46 -4.73 -4.79 2.60
CA LEU A 46 -5.17 -4.54 1.24
C LEU A 46 -5.68 -3.09 1.11
N GLY A 47 -4.83 -2.23 0.53
CA GLY A 47 -5.12 -0.83 0.26
C GLY A 47 -5.62 -0.56 -1.16
N PHE A 48 -5.70 0.71 -1.53
CA PHE A 48 -6.09 1.19 -2.86
C PHE A 48 -5.06 2.16 -3.43
N GLY A 49 -4.57 1.89 -4.66
CA GLY A 49 -3.67 2.77 -5.41
C GLY A 49 -4.43 3.70 -6.35
N ALA A 50 -4.34 5.00 -6.12
CA ALA A 50 -5.12 6.01 -6.81
C ALA A 50 -4.48 6.56 -8.11
N MET A 51 -3.43 5.91 -8.62
CA MET A 51 -2.77 6.36 -9.85
C MET A 51 -3.69 6.26 -11.08
N ARG A 52 -4.57 5.25 -11.12
CA ARG A 52 -5.45 4.97 -12.26
C ARG A 52 -6.74 5.81 -12.31
N ILE A 53 -7.02 6.63 -11.29
CA ILE A 53 -8.12 7.60 -11.33
C ILE A 53 -7.74 8.93 -12.01
N THR A 54 -6.67 8.93 -12.80
CA THR A 54 -6.20 10.06 -13.62
C THR A 54 -6.30 9.74 -15.10
N GLY A 55 -6.03 10.71 -15.97
CA GLY A 55 -6.05 10.54 -17.41
C GLY A 55 -4.92 9.65 -17.96
N LYS A 56 -4.95 9.42 -19.25
CA LYS A 56 -3.95 8.60 -19.96
C LYS A 56 -2.55 9.16 -19.74
N GLY A 57 -1.57 8.27 -19.54
CA GLY A 57 -0.19 8.67 -19.23
C GLY A 57 -0.05 9.28 -17.83
N ILE A 58 -1.01 9.00 -16.93
CA ILE A 58 -1.07 9.57 -15.58
C ILE A 58 -1.01 11.10 -15.65
N TRP A 59 -1.82 11.67 -16.58
CA TRP A 59 -1.82 13.08 -16.92
C TRP A 59 -3.22 13.62 -17.14
N GLY A 60 -3.53 14.75 -16.48
CA GLY A 60 -4.83 15.39 -16.57
C GLY A 60 -5.96 14.59 -15.91
N PRO A 61 -7.21 15.07 -16.04
CA PRO A 61 -8.38 14.43 -15.47
C PRO A 61 -8.69 13.09 -16.13
N PRO A 62 -9.35 12.16 -15.42
CA PRO A 62 -9.85 10.92 -15.99
C PRO A 62 -10.94 11.21 -17.04
N LYS A 63 -11.21 10.23 -17.90
CA LYS A 63 -12.31 10.33 -18.88
C LYS A 63 -13.67 10.51 -18.21
N ASP A 64 -13.89 9.82 -17.11
CA ASP A 64 -15.09 9.94 -16.28
C ASP A 64 -14.67 10.26 -14.83
N ARG A 65 -14.94 11.52 -14.43
CA ARG A 65 -14.62 11.99 -13.08
C ARG A 65 -15.57 11.40 -12.04
N ASN A 66 -16.84 11.20 -12.39
CA ASN A 66 -17.83 10.65 -11.47
C ASN A 66 -17.51 9.19 -11.15
N GLU A 67 -17.11 8.39 -12.14
CA GLU A 67 -16.63 7.03 -11.94
C GLU A 67 -15.39 7.01 -11.05
N ALA A 68 -14.43 7.90 -11.27
CA ALA A 68 -13.23 8.01 -10.44
C ALA A 68 -13.55 8.32 -8.96
N ILE A 69 -14.52 9.22 -8.71
CA ILE A 69 -15.02 9.52 -7.36
C ILE A 69 -15.74 8.31 -6.77
N ALA A 70 -16.57 7.63 -7.56
CA ALA A 70 -17.29 6.43 -7.14
C ALA A 70 -16.33 5.30 -6.73
N VAL A 71 -15.25 5.08 -7.49
CA VAL A 71 -14.20 4.11 -7.16
C VAL A 71 -13.59 4.39 -5.79
N VAL A 72 -13.21 5.65 -5.50
CA VAL A 72 -12.61 6.01 -4.22
C VAL A 72 -13.58 5.81 -3.06
N ARG A 73 -14.84 6.22 -3.20
CA ARG A 73 -15.89 6.01 -2.19
C ARG A 73 -16.12 4.52 -1.96
N ARG A 74 -16.27 3.77 -3.04
CA ARG A 74 -16.53 2.33 -2.98
C ARG A 74 -15.39 1.56 -2.32
N ALA A 75 -14.13 1.97 -2.52
CA ALA A 75 -12.98 1.37 -1.84
C ALA A 75 -13.15 1.43 -0.31
N VAL A 76 -13.50 2.59 0.23
CA VAL A 76 -13.71 2.78 1.68
C VAL A 76 -14.94 1.99 2.18
N GLU A 77 -16.03 1.97 1.42
CA GLU A 77 -17.22 1.15 1.74
C GLU A 77 -16.86 -0.34 1.85
N LEU A 78 -15.98 -0.83 0.97
CA LEU A 78 -15.50 -2.22 0.96
C LEU A 78 -14.40 -2.51 2.00
N GLY A 79 -14.09 -1.55 2.87
CA GLY A 79 -13.19 -1.74 4.01
C GLY A 79 -11.75 -1.33 3.78
N VAL A 80 -11.43 -0.70 2.67
CA VAL A 80 -10.11 -0.10 2.46
C VAL A 80 -9.93 1.10 3.38
N ASP A 81 -8.83 1.12 4.11
CA ASP A 81 -8.43 2.21 5.00
C ASP A 81 -7.03 2.76 4.71
N LEU A 82 -6.30 2.19 3.74
CA LEU A 82 -5.05 2.71 3.21
C LEU A 82 -5.23 3.15 1.75
N ILE A 83 -5.15 4.46 1.48
CA ILE A 83 -5.24 5.03 0.12
C ILE A 83 -3.89 5.63 -0.25
N ASP A 84 -3.27 5.10 -1.30
CA ASP A 84 -1.99 5.57 -1.82
C ASP A 84 -2.17 6.45 -3.06
N THR A 85 -1.60 7.65 -3.03
CA THR A 85 -1.60 8.61 -4.12
C THR A 85 -0.23 9.29 -4.27
N ALA A 86 -0.13 10.35 -5.07
CA ALA A 86 1.02 11.24 -5.18
C ALA A 86 0.61 12.61 -5.76
N ASP A 87 1.36 13.65 -5.45
CA ASP A 87 1.23 14.98 -6.04
C ASP A 87 1.38 14.97 -7.56
N SER A 88 2.26 14.10 -8.04
CA SER A 88 2.61 13.93 -9.46
C SER A 88 1.57 13.14 -10.27
N TYR A 89 0.51 12.60 -9.63
CA TYR A 89 -0.55 11.89 -10.36
C TYR A 89 -1.59 12.84 -10.93
N GLY A 90 -1.49 13.05 -12.25
CA GLY A 90 -2.39 13.86 -13.02
C GLY A 90 -1.94 15.28 -13.44
N PRO A 91 -0.80 15.91 -13.06
CA PRO A 91 -0.41 16.16 -11.66
C PRO A 91 -1.51 16.82 -10.84
N HIS A 92 -1.55 16.50 -9.57
CA HIS A 92 -2.50 17.01 -8.56
C HIS A 92 -3.95 16.50 -8.68
N VAL A 93 -4.31 15.85 -9.79
CA VAL A 93 -5.69 15.40 -10.07
C VAL A 93 -6.13 14.32 -9.08
N SER A 94 -5.27 13.32 -8.82
CA SER A 94 -5.60 12.20 -7.95
C SER A 94 -5.91 12.66 -6.53
N GLU A 95 -5.07 13.51 -5.93
CA GLU A 95 -5.30 14.07 -4.59
C GLU A 95 -6.60 14.91 -4.52
N THR A 96 -6.89 15.68 -5.57
CA THR A 96 -8.12 16.48 -5.64
C THR A 96 -9.37 15.57 -5.68
N ILE A 97 -9.33 14.49 -6.47
CA ILE A 97 -10.44 13.52 -6.54
C ILE A 97 -10.64 12.81 -5.21
N ILE A 98 -9.55 12.41 -4.52
CA ILE A 98 -9.65 11.79 -3.19
C ILE A 98 -10.32 12.74 -2.19
N ALA A 99 -9.90 14.01 -2.15
CA ALA A 99 -10.53 14.99 -1.27
C ALA A 99 -12.01 15.25 -1.61
N GLU A 100 -12.38 15.29 -2.90
CA GLU A 100 -13.75 15.46 -3.35
C GLU A 100 -14.63 14.25 -3.00
N ALA A 101 -14.04 13.05 -3.06
CA ALA A 101 -14.74 11.81 -2.74
C ALA A 101 -14.99 11.64 -1.24
N LEU A 102 -14.02 11.98 -0.39
CA LEU A 102 -13.97 11.52 1.01
C LEU A 102 -13.99 12.64 2.05
N TYR A 103 -13.75 13.91 1.67
CA TYR A 103 -13.74 14.97 2.71
C TYR A 103 -15.17 15.33 3.17
N PRO A 104 -15.43 15.39 4.50
CA PRO A 104 -14.53 15.04 5.60
C PRO A 104 -14.22 13.54 5.66
N TYR A 105 -12.94 13.20 5.88
CA TYR A 105 -12.47 11.81 5.83
C TYR A 105 -13.13 10.94 6.89
N PRO A 106 -13.58 9.71 6.56
CA PRO A 106 -14.03 8.76 7.55
C PRO A 106 -12.91 8.43 8.56
N LYS A 107 -13.29 8.22 9.80
CA LYS A 107 -12.33 7.86 10.86
C LYS A 107 -11.59 6.56 10.50
N GLY A 108 -10.27 6.58 10.60
CA GLY A 108 -9.41 5.43 10.36
C GLY A 108 -8.89 5.32 8.94
N VAL A 109 -9.38 6.14 8.00
CA VAL A 109 -8.79 6.22 6.65
C VAL A 109 -7.44 6.93 6.73
N VAL A 110 -6.41 6.26 6.24
CA VAL A 110 -5.02 6.72 6.16
C VAL A 110 -4.70 7.13 4.72
N ILE A 111 -4.21 8.35 4.56
CA ILE A 111 -3.79 8.87 3.25
C ILE A 111 -2.26 8.83 3.17
N ALA A 112 -1.76 8.02 2.22
CA ALA A 112 -0.37 8.01 1.81
C ALA A 112 -0.22 8.81 0.51
N THR A 113 0.62 9.85 0.53
CA THR A 113 0.97 10.60 -0.70
C THR A 113 2.47 10.74 -0.82
N LYS A 114 2.93 11.27 -1.95
CA LYS A 114 4.36 11.32 -2.30
C LYS A 114 4.72 12.66 -2.90
N GLY A 115 5.99 13.08 -2.71
CA GLY A 115 6.61 14.18 -3.43
C GLY A 115 8.00 13.80 -3.92
N GLY A 116 8.55 14.60 -4.85
CA GLY A 116 9.89 14.39 -5.39
C GLY A 116 9.93 14.11 -6.89
N PHE A 117 8.79 14.25 -7.59
CA PHE A 117 8.74 14.29 -9.05
C PHE A 117 8.23 15.61 -9.57
N GLU A 118 8.77 16.03 -10.71
CA GLU A 118 8.18 17.02 -11.61
C GLU A 118 7.59 16.33 -12.84
N ARG A 119 6.54 16.91 -13.39
CA ARG A 119 5.82 16.37 -14.53
C ARG A 119 5.73 17.45 -15.62
N SER A 120 6.31 17.18 -16.80
CA SER A 120 6.27 18.07 -17.95
C SER A 120 5.30 17.62 -19.05
N GLY A 121 4.64 16.46 -18.88
CA GLY A 121 3.68 15.89 -19.83
C GLY A 121 3.30 14.46 -19.49
N PRO A 122 2.40 13.84 -20.31
CA PRO A 122 2.05 12.43 -20.18
C PRO A 122 3.29 11.53 -20.20
N ASP A 123 3.36 10.59 -19.25
CA ASP A 123 4.47 9.64 -19.07
C ASP A 123 5.88 10.25 -18.95
N LYS A 124 6.00 11.57 -18.74
CA LYS A 124 7.27 12.26 -18.50
C LYS A 124 7.45 12.52 -17.01
N TRP A 125 8.49 11.94 -16.44
CA TRP A 125 8.81 11.95 -15.03
C TRP A 125 10.24 12.42 -14.84
N GLU A 126 10.44 13.45 -14.02
CA GLU A 126 11.76 13.98 -13.65
C GLU A 126 11.87 14.03 -12.14
N THR A 127 12.94 13.48 -11.58
CA THR A 127 13.19 13.57 -10.14
C THR A 127 13.56 14.99 -9.75
N ASN A 128 13.02 15.47 -8.65
CA ASN A 128 13.39 16.73 -8.04
C ASN A 128 13.38 16.58 -6.51
N GLY A 129 14.54 16.24 -5.95
CA GLY A 129 14.75 16.07 -4.52
C GLY A 129 15.15 17.33 -3.78
N ARG A 130 15.15 18.50 -4.43
CA ARG A 130 15.55 19.75 -3.77
C ARG A 130 14.64 20.07 -2.57
N PRO A 131 15.18 20.50 -1.43
CA PRO A 131 14.43 20.80 -0.22
C PRO A 131 13.24 21.73 -0.44
N GLU A 132 13.43 22.81 -1.20
CA GLU A 132 12.36 23.76 -1.52
C GLU A 132 11.23 23.13 -2.35
N HIS A 133 11.55 22.20 -3.27
CA HIS A 133 10.56 21.48 -4.06
C HIS A 133 9.77 20.50 -3.18
N LEU A 134 10.46 19.67 -2.38
CA LEU A 134 9.83 18.70 -1.49
C LEU A 134 8.89 19.39 -0.49
N ARG A 135 9.29 20.51 0.07
CA ARG A 135 8.47 21.32 0.98
C ARG A 135 7.23 21.87 0.29
N LYS A 136 7.41 22.47 -0.90
CA LYS A 136 6.31 23.00 -1.72
C LYS A 136 5.32 21.89 -2.13
N ALA A 137 5.83 20.72 -2.52
CA ALA A 137 5.02 19.54 -2.87
C ALA A 137 4.16 19.09 -1.68
N CYS A 138 4.76 18.93 -0.49
CA CYS A 138 4.07 18.57 0.74
C CYS A 138 2.97 19.58 1.11
N GLU A 139 3.28 20.85 1.13
CA GLU A 139 2.31 21.91 1.44
C GLU A 139 1.18 22.00 0.40
N GLY A 140 1.50 21.72 -0.87
CA GLY A 140 0.52 21.59 -1.93
C GLY A 140 -0.41 20.39 -1.71
N SER A 141 0.13 19.23 -1.31
CA SER A 141 -0.64 18.03 -0.98
C SER A 141 -1.57 18.25 0.21
N LEU A 142 -1.10 18.88 1.28
CA LEU A 142 -1.93 19.27 2.43
C LEU A 142 -3.15 20.11 2.01
N LYS A 143 -2.94 21.09 1.15
CA LYS A 143 -4.02 21.95 0.65
C LYS A 143 -5.03 21.20 -0.21
N ARG A 144 -4.56 20.36 -1.17
CA ARG A 144 -5.43 19.60 -2.08
C ARG A 144 -6.22 18.53 -1.36
N LEU A 145 -5.56 17.83 -0.44
CA LEU A 145 -6.18 16.79 0.39
C LEU A 145 -6.99 17.38 1.56
N ARG A 146 -6.90 18.69 1.83
CA ARG A 146 -7.57 19.37 2.96
C ARG A 146 -7.19 18.73 4.30
N LEU A 147 -5.92 18.40 4.47
CA LEU A 147 -5.35 17.81 5.67
C LEU A 147 -4.47 18.82 6.39
N GLU A 148 -4.45 18.77 7.72
CA GLU A 148 -3.49 19.52 8.54
C GLU A 148 -2.16 18.79 8.68
N CYS A 149 -2.21 17.43 8.65
CA CYS A 149 -1.07 16.54 8.69
C CYS A 149 -1.31 15.37 7.75
N ILE A 150 -0.32 15.02 6.91
CA ILE A 150 -0.36 13.83 6.07
C ILE A 150 0.07 12.62 6.91
N ASP A 151 -0.73 11.56 6.94
CA ASP A 151 -0.46 10.34 7.72
C ASP A 151 0.85 9.66 7.32
N LEU A 152 1.06 9.46 6.02
CA LEU A 152 2.24 8.84 5.43
C LEU A 152 2.69 9.64 4.20
N TYR A 153 3.86 10.27 4.29
CA TYR A 153 4.47 11.00 3.18
C TYR A 153 5.72 10.28 2.69
N GLN A 154 5.75 9.96 1.41
CA GLN A 154 6.81 9.15 0.82
C GLN A 154 7.70 9.99 -0.10
N LEU A 155 9.03 9.85 0.05
CA LEU A 155 9.95 10.34 -0.97
C LEU A 155 9.82 9.44 -2.20
N HIS A 156 9.26 9.99 -3.28
CA HIS A 156 8.86 9.24 -4.47
C HIS A 156 10.06 8.60 -5.18
N ARG A 157 11.19 9.28 -5.18
CA ARG A 157 12.53 8.79 -5.59
C ARG A 157 13.60 9.58 -4.84
N ILE A 158 14.69 8.95 -4.51
CA ILE A 158 15.91 9.67 -4.15
C ILE A 158 16.48 10.26 -5.44
N ASP A 159 16.60 11.59 -5.48
CA ASP A 159 17.18 12.29 -6.63
C ASP A 159 18.70 12.21 -6.57
N PRO A 160 19.39 11.57 -7.55
CA PRO A 160 20.83 11.44 -7.53
C PRO A 160 21.57 12.77 -7.72
N LYS A 161 20.87 13.85 -8.10
CA LYS A 161 21.45 15.18 -8.31
C LYS A 161 21.46 16.03 -7.03
N VAL A 162 20.83 15.56 -5.96
CA VAL A 162 20.73 16.26 -4.67
C VAL A 162 21.25 15.35 -3.57
N PRO A 163 22.08 15.84 -2.64
CA PRO A 163 22.52 15.01 -1.51
C PRO A 163 21.34 14.34 -0.81
N ALA A 164 21.44 13.04 -0.57
CA ALA A 164 20.35 12.28 0.07
C ALA A 164 20.03 12.82 1.48
N GLU A 165 21.02 13.31 2.19
CA GLU A 165 20.89 13.92 3.52
C GLU A 165 20.01 15.18 3.49
N ASP A 166 20.10 16.00 2.44
CA ASP A 166 19.26 17.21 2.27
C ASP A 166 17.80 16.82 2.02
N GLN A 167 17.56 15.80 1.19
CA GLN A 167 16.23 15.28 0.89
C GLN A 167 15.59 14.68 2.14
N LEU A 168 16.28 13.77 2.82
CA LEU A 168 15.81 13.07 4.01
C LEU A 168 15.75 13.99 5.23
N GLY A 169 16.66 14.96 5.32
CA GLY A 169 16.62 16.03 6.30
C GLY A 169 15.35 16.88 6.15
N THR A 170 14.96 17.18 4.91
CA THR A 170 13.70 17.89 4.64
C THR A 170 12.49 17.08 5.09
N MET A 171 12.47 15.74 4.86
CA MET A 171 11.40 14.87 5.33
C MET A 171 11.34 14.82 6.86
N ARG A 172 12.50 14.78 7.53
CA ARG A 172 12.60 14.87 8.99
C ARG A 172 12.02 16.20 9.50
N ASP A 173 12.38 17.31 8.88
CA ASP A 173 11.95 18.65 9.29
C ASP A 173 10.44 18.82 9.11
N LEU A 174 9.87 18.37 7.98
CA LEU A 174 8.42 18.34 7.75
C LEU A 174 7.68 17.52 8.83
N ARG A 175 8.28 16.41 9.29
CA ARG A 175 7.73 15.59 10.37
C ARG A 175 7.80 16.34 11.72
N GLN A 176 8.90 17.03 12.01
CA GLN A 176 9.05 17.84 13.23
C GLN A 176 8.10 19.03 13.26
N GLU A 177 7.81 19.62 12.09
CA GLU A 177 6.82 20.67 11.91
C GLU A 177 5.36 20.18 12.04
N GLY A 178 5.14 18.85 12.14
CA GLY A 178 3.81 18.27 12.23
C GLY A 178 3.04 18.24 10.90
N LYS A 179 3.69 18.55 9.78
CA LYS A 179 3.07 18.50 8.44
C LYS A 179 2.88 17.10 7.93
N ILE A 180 3.73 16.17 8.36
CA ILE A 180 3.64 14.74 8.06
C ILE A 180 3.84 13.92 9.34
N ALA A 181 3.11 12.83 9.50
CA ALA A 181 3.24 11.98 10.67
C ALA A 181 4.35 10.93 10.50
N HIS A 182 4.40 10.28 9.35
CA HIS A 182 5.34 9.20 9.05
C HIS A 182 6.01 9.40 7.69
N VAL A 183 7.23 8.85 7.56
CA VAL A 183 8.03 8.92 6.33
C VAL A 183 8.17 7.54 5.71
N GLY A 184 7.94 7.45 4.40
CA GLY A 184 8.24 6.28 3.59
C GLY A 184 9.20 6.60 2.46
N LEU A 185 9.71 5.56 1.82
CA LEU A 185 10.57 5.64 0.65
C LEU A 185 9.97 4.86 -0.52
N SER A 186 10.38 5.19 -1.74
CA SER A 186 9.99 4.45 -2.94
C SER A 186 11.17 4.20 -3.85
N GLU A 187 11.29 2.95 -4.35
CA GLU A 187 12.35 2.47 -5.24
C GLU A 187 13.75 2.65 -4.66
N VAL A 188 13.98 1.98 -3.54
CA VAL A 188 15.26 1.96 -2.83
C VAL A 188 15.73 0.52 -2.61
N GLY A 189 17.05 0.34 -2.58
CA GLY A 189 17.68 -0.87 -2.10
C GLY A 189 17.91 -0.85 -0.58
N ILE A 190 18.47 -1.95 -0.06
CA ILE A 190 18.78 -2.06 1.38
C ILE A 190 19.79 -0.97 1.82
N PRO A 191 20.87 -0.66 1.06
CA PRO A 191 21.80 0.40 1.47
C PRO A 191 21.15 1.77 1.62
N GLU A 192 20.29 2.18 0.67
CA GLU A 192 19.58 3.45 0.73
C GLU A 192 18.56 3.47 1.87
N LEU A 193 17.86 2.36 2.12
CA LEU A 193 16.94 2.24 3.24
C LEU A 193 17.67 2.42 4.58
N GLU A 194 18.78 1.73 4.80
CA GLU A 194 19.52 1.82 6.06
C GLU A 194 20.19 3.19 6.24
N MET A 195 20.72 3.79 5.18
CA MET A 195 21.20 5.17 5.20
C MET A 195 20.09 6.14 5.62
N ALA A 196 18.91 6.02 5.02
CA ALA A 196 17.76 6.87 5.33
C ALA A 196 17.29 6.73 6.78
N ARG A 197 17.26 5.48 7.31
CA ARG A 197 16.90 5.19 8.70
C ARG A 197 17.87 5.83 9.72
N GLY A 198 19.10 6.08 9.33
CA GLY A 198 20.07 6.84 10.13
C GLY A 198 19.72 8.34 10.24
N ILE A 199 18.86 8.88 9.36
CA ILE A 199 18.52 10.32 9.30
C ILE A 199 17.09 10.57 9.84
N VAL A 200 16.12 9.73 9.45
CA VAL A 200 14.72 9.84 9.82
C VAL A 200 14.09 8.45 9.94
N PRO A 201 13.18 8.19 10.90
CA PRO A 201 12.47 6.92 10.98
C PRO A 201 11.69 6.64 9.69
N ILE A 202 11.99 5.52 9.02
CA ILE A 202 11.28 5.04 7.82
C ILE A 202 10.33 3.93 8.25
N VAL A 203 9.04 4.07 7.88
CA VAL A 203 7.98 3.12 8.27
C VAL A 203 7.45 2.28 7.11
N THR A 204 7.67 2.71 5.86
CA THR A 204 7.29 1.95 4.65
C THR A 204 8.33 2.08 3.55
N VAL A 205 8.44 1.04 2.73
CA VAL A 205 9.12 1.05 1.43
C VAL A 205 8.13 0.68 0.35
N GLN A 206 8.08 1.44 -0.74
CA GLN A 206 7.22 1.17 -1.88
C GLN A 206 8.06 0.87 -3.13
N ASN A 207 8.23 -0.40 -3.45
CA ASN A 207 9.02 -0.86 -4.60
C ASN A 207 8.17 -1.66 -5.59
N LYS A 208 8.65 -1.77 -6.83
CA LYS A 208 8.04 -2.65 -7.83
C LYS A 208 8.14 -4.10 -7.38
N TYR A 209 6.97 -4.74 -7.26
CA TYR A 209 6.93 -6.14 -6.88
C TYR A 209 5.58 -6.78 -7.27
N ASN A 210 5.64 -7.96 -7.86
CA ASN A 210 4.47 -8.76 -8.18
C ASN A 210 4.92 -10.23 -8.43
N LEU A 211 3.98 -11.09 -8.78
CA LEU A 211 4.20 -12.52 -8.99
C LEU A 211 5.35 -12.83 -9.97
N VAL A 212 5.54 -12.03 -11.02
CA VAL A 212 6.56 -12.26 -12.07
C VAL A 212 7.75 -11.30 -11.98
N ASP A 213 7.64 -10.21 -11.25
CA ASP A 213 8.72 -9.26 -11.01
C ASP A 213 9.06 -9.23 -9.52
N ARG A 214 10.18 -9.86 -9.18
CA ARG A 214 10.64 -10.03 -7.80
C ARG A 214 12.01 -9.41 -7.57
N GLY A 215 12.36 -8.39 -8.36
CA GLY A 215 13.64 -7.70 -8.23
C GLY A 215 13.87 -7.05 -6.86
N SER A 216 12.80 -6.83 -6.07
CA SER A 216 12.88 -6.28 -4.72
C SER A 216 12.61 -7.33 -3.62
N GLU A 217 12.83 -8.62 -3.90
CA GLU A 217 12.60 -9.70 -2.93
C GLU A 217 13.47 -9.54 -1.67
N ASP A 218 14.74 -9.18 -1.86
CA ASP A 218 15.70 -8.94 -0.78
C ASP A 218 15.31 -7.75 0.10
N VAL A 219 14.78 -6.70 -0.51
CA VAL A 219 14.26 -5.52 0.21
C VAL A 219 13.00 -5.87 0.99
N LEU A 220 12.09 -6.68 0.42
CA LEU A 220 10.91 -7.19 1.13
C LEU A 220 11.31 -8.01 2.37
N ASP A 221 12.22 -8.98 2.20
CA ASP A 221 12.70 -9.82 3.30
C ASP A 221 13.41 -8.99 4.38
N HIS A 222 14.12 -7.94 3.97
CA HIS A 222 14.73 -7.01 4.90
C HIS A 222 13.67 -6.20 5.66
N CYS A 223 12.67 -5.66 4.98
CA CYS A 223 11.54 -4.94 5.58
C CYS A 223 10.80 -5.80 6.60
N GLU A 224 10.57 -7.09 6.31
CA GLU A 224 9.96 -8.02 7.23
C GLU A 224 10.78 -8.18 8.52
N ARG A 225 12.10 -8.37 8.40
CA ARG A 225 13.00 -8.50 9.57
C ARG A 225 13.01 -7.28 10.47
N ILE A 226 12.86 -6.07 9.91
CA ILE A 226 12.96 -4.81 10.66
C ILE A 226 11.58 -4.18 10.98
N GLY A 227 10.47 -4.85 10.62
CA GLY A 227 9.11 -4.38 10.88
C GLY A 227 8.68 -3.15 10.08
N VAL A 228 9.23 -2.93 8.89
CA VAL A 228 8.87 -1.87 7.96
C VAL A 228 7.83 -2.39 6.97
N GLY A 229 6.75 -1.64 6.71
CA GLY A 229 5.73 -2.03 5.74
C GLY A 229 6.28 -2.01 4.30
N PHE A 230 5.91 -3.02 3.50
CA PHE A 230 6.29 -3.08 2.09
C PHE A 230 5.06 -2.91 1.20
N ILE A 231 5.05 -1.85 0.41
CA ILE A 231 3.95 -1.49 -0.50
C ILE A 231 4.36 -1.88 -1.92
N PRO A 232 3.86 -2.99 -2.49
CA PRO A 232 4.18 -3.37 -3.86
C PRO A 232 3.41 -2.46 -4.83
N TRP A 233 4.11 -1.66 -5.63
CA TRP A 233 3.44 -1.02 -6.76
C TRP A 233 3.47 -1.93 -7.99
N PHE A 234 2.48 -1.78 -8.89
CA PHE A 234 2.26 -2.66 -10.03
C PHE A 234 1.92 -4.11 -9.64
N PRO A 235 1.09 -4.33 -8.62
CA PRO A 235 0.87 -5.65 -8.03
C PRO A 235 0.25 -6.66 -9.01
N LEU A 236 -0.46 -6.20 -10.04
CA LEU A 236 -1.18 -7.03 -11.03
C LEU A 236 -0.49 -7.10 -12.40
N ALA A 237 0.71 -6.52 -12.57
CA ALA A 237 1.50 -6.54 -13.81
C ALA A 237 0.68 -6.24 -15.09
N THR A 238 -0.36 -5.39 -15.00
CA THR A 238 -1.28 -4.97 -16.09
C THR A 238 -1.69 -6.10 -17.05
N GLY A 239 -2.25 -7.20 -16.51
CA GLY A 239 -2.83 -8.27 -17.33
C GLY A 239 -1.83 -9.26 -17.93
N LYS A 240 -0.53 -9.00 -17.89
CA LYS A 240 0.50 -9.96 -18.37
C LYS A 240 0.56 -11.25 -17.55
N LEU A 241 0.04 -11.21 -16.31
CA LEU A 241 -0.03 -12.38 -15.42
C LEU A 241 -1.03 -13.45 -15.90
N ALA A 242 -2.02 -13.08 -16.70
CA ALA A 242 -3.13 -13.94 -17.11
C ALA A 242 -2.89 -14.66 -18.43
N ALA A 243 -1.63 -15.03 -18.76
CA ALA A 243 -1.37 -15.84 -19.95
C ALA A 243 -2.21 -17.13 -19.90
N PRO A 244 -3.00 -17.46 -20.96
CA PRO A 244 -3.79 -18.67 -20.99
C PRO A 244 -2.93 -19.92 -20.72
N GLY A 245 -3.36 -20.78 -19.78
CA GLY A 245 -2.63 -21.99 -19.43
C GLY A 245 -1.41 -21.80 -18.52
N GLY A 246 -1.06 -20.56 -18.16
CA GLY A 246 0.01 -20.29 -17.19
C GLY A 246 -0.35 -20.74 -15.76
N PRO A 247 0.64 -20.81 -14.84
CA PRO A 247 0.41 -21.23 -13.44
C PRO A 247 -0.71 -20.44 -12.76
N LEU A 248 -0.72 -19.12 -12.92
CA LEU A 248 -1.75 -18.24 -12.34
C LEU A 248 -3.15 -18.58 -12.88
N ALA A 249 -3.31 -18.81 -14.19
CA ALA A 249 -4.59 -19.18 -14.78
C ALA A 249 -5.08 -20.54 -14.29
N ARG A 250 -4.18 -21.52 -14.10
CA ARG A 250 -4.52 -22.85 -13.56
C ARG A 250 -4.99 -22.78 -12.11
N VAL A 251 -4.27 -22.04 -11.26
CA VAL A 251 -4.67 -21.83 -9.86
C VAL A 251 -6.00 -21.11 -9.81
N ALA A 252 -6.18 -20.03 -10.59
CA ALA A 252 -7.42 -19.26 -10.65
C ALA A 252 -8.64 -20.13 -11.00
N ALA A 253 -8.49 -21.01 -12.00
CA ALA A 253 -9.55 -21.96 -12.39
C ALA A 253 -9.88 -22.95 -11.26
N ARG A 254 -8.87 -23.44 -10.53
CA ARG A 254 -9.04 -24.40 -9.43
C ARG A 254 -9.79 -23.77 -8.26
N VAL A 255 -9.40 -22.56 -7.84
CA VAL A 255 -10.04 -21.85 -6.72
C VAL A 255 -11.30 -21.07 -7.12
N LYS A 256 -11.72 -21.16 -8.39
CA LYS A 256 -12.89 -20.44 -8.96
C LYS A 256 -12.83 -18.93 -8.73
N ALA A 257 -11.66 -18.35 -8.92
CA ALA A 257 -11.38 -16.93 -8.76
C ALA A 257 -10.76 -16.36 -10.05
N THR A 258 -10.63 -15.02 -10.10
CA THR A 258 -9.92 -14.37 -11.21
C THR A 258 -8.40 -14.40 -10.98
N PRO A 259 -7.59 -14.31 -12.05
CA PRO A 259 -6.14 -14.17 -11.93
C PRO A 259 -5.71 -12.99 -11.05
N SER A 260 -6.43 -11.86 -11.10
CA SER A 260 -6.19 -10.69 -10.26
C SER A 260 -6.38 -11.00 -8.78
N GLN A 261 -7.46 -11.69 -8.43
CA GLN A 261 -7.73 -12.10 -7.06
C GLN A 261 -6.66 -13.05 -6.52
N VAL A 262 -6.24 -14.04 -7.31
CA VAL A 262 -5.18 -14.98 -6.94
C VAL A 262 -3.83 -14.27 -6.76
N ALA A 263 -3.50 -13.32 -7.63
CA ALA A 263 -2.28 -12.53 -7.49
C ALA A 263 -2.27 -11.69 -6.21
N ILE A 264 -3.40 -11.10 -5.83
CA ILE A 264 -3.54 -10.34 -4.57
C ILE A 264 -3.44 -11.28 -3.37
N ALA A 265 -4.12 -12.42 -3.38
CA ALA A 265 -4.03 -13.43 -2.32
C ALA A 265 -2.60 -13.92 -2.12
N TRP A 266 -1.88 -14.19 -3.22
CA TRP A 266 -0.46 -14.56 -3.18
C TRP A 266 0.40 -13.46 -2.54
N LEU A 267 0.22 -12.18 -2.91
CA LEU A 267 0.94 -11.07 -2.29
C LEU A 267 0.69 -11.01 -0.77
N LEU A 268 -0.56 -11.13 -0.35
CA LEU A 268 -0.92 -11.13 1.06
C LEU A 268 -0.34 -12.31 1.83
N ALA A 269 -0.21 -13.48 1.19
CA ALA A 269 0.39 -14.67 1.77
C ALA A 269 1.92 -14.61 1.82
N ARG A 270 2.58 -13.82 0.92
CA ARG A 270 4.04 -13.76 0.78
C ARG A 270 4.73 -13.19 2.02
N SER A 271 4.14 -12.22 2.70
CA SER A 271 4.75 -11.61 3.88
C SER A 271 3.70 -10.88 4.73
N PRO A 272 3.82 -10.89 6.07
CA PRO A 272 2.91 -10.13 6.95
C PRO A 272 3.08 -8.61 6.84
N VAL A 273 4.20 -8.12 6.31
CA VAL A 273 4.44 -6.68 6.10
C VAL A 273 4.00 -6.18 4.72
N MET A 274 3.47 -7.08 3.88
CA MET A 274 3.01 -6.77 2.53
C MET A 274 1.70 -5.98 2.55
N LEU A 275 1.69 -4.82 1.88
CA LEU A 275 0.57 -3.88 1.80
C LEU A 275 0.20 -3.64 0.33
N PRO A 276 -0.48 -4.57 -0.37
CA PRO A 276 -0.82 -4.41 -1.78
C PRO A 276 -1.80 -3.26 -1.99
N ILE A 277 -1.55 -2.46 -3.03
CA ILE A 277 -2.38 -1.31 -3.42
C ILE A 277 -2.86 -1.44 -4.88
N PRO A 278 -3.68 -2.44 -5.23
CA PRO A 278 -4.18 -2.57 -6.58
C PRO A 278 -4.98 -1.34 -6.98
N GLY A 279 -4.60 -0.71 -8.11
CA GLY A 279 -5.23 0.51 -8.62
C GLY A 279 -6.08 0.27 -9.86
N THR A 280 -7.26 0.87 -9.90
CA THR A 280 -8.17 0.84 -11.04
C THR A 280 -8.98 2.12 -11.14
N GLY A 281 -9.53 2.41 -12.32
CA GLY A 281 -10.52 3.48 -12.55
C GLY A 281 -11.95 2.95 -12.74
N SER A 282 -12.24 1.69 -12.39
CA SER A 282 -13.55 1.05 -12.53
C SER A 282 -14.00 0.43 -11.22
N VAL A 283 -15.24 0.70 -10.80
CA VAL A 283 -15.87 0.11 -9.61
C VAL A 283 -15.89 -1.41 -9.70
N ALA A 284 -16.29 -1.98 -10.85
CA ALA A 284 -16.33 -3.43 -11.02
C ALA A 284 -14.96 -4.10 -10.84
N HIS A 285 -13.88 -3.51 -11.39
CA HIS A 285 -12.53 -4.03 -11.19
C HIS A 285 -12.03 -3.84 -9.76
N LEU A 286 -12.48 -2.79 -9.05
CA LEU A 286 -12.18 -2.59 -7.64
C LEU A 286 -12.78 -3.72 -6.80
N GLU A 287 -14.07 -3.99 -6.98
CA GLU A 287 -14.79 -5.05 -6.27
C GLU A 287 -14.15 -6.43 -6.53
N GLU A 288 -13.81 -6.71 -7.80
CA GLU A 288 -13.08 -7.92 -8.17
C GLU A 288 -11.74 -8.02 -7.42
N ASN A 289 -10.91 -6.98 -7.47
CA ASN A 289 -9.60 -6.97 -6.83
C ASN A 289 -9.69 -7.19 -5.31
N LEU A 290 -10.61 -6.49 -4.65
CA LEU A 290 -10.76 -6.60 -3.19
C LEU A 290 -11.25 -7.98 -2.76
N GLY A 291 -11.98 -8.69 -3.62
CA GLY A 291 -12.33 -10.10 -3.40
C GLY A 291 -11.13 -11.02 -3.23
N GLY A 292 -9.94 -10.62 -3.69
CA GLY A 292 -8.70 -11.37 -3.47
C GLY A 292 -8.33 -11.56 -1.99
N ALA A 293 -8.78 -10.67 -1.09
CA ALA A 293 -8.57 -10.82 0.35
C ALA A 293 -9.38 -11.96 0.99
N LEU A 294 -10.39 -12.46 0.30
CA LEU A 294 -11.23 -13.56 0.78
C LEU A 294 -10.64 -14.94 0.44
N LEU A 295 -9.67 -14.99 -0.49
CA LEU A 295 -9.07 -16.25 -0.92
C LEU A 295 -8.04 -16.75 0.08
N GLU A 296 -8.05 -18.05 0.30
CA GLU A 296 -7.00 -18.79 0.97
C GLU A 296 -6.35 -19.73 -0.04
N LEU A 297 -5.05 -19.55 -0.24
CA LEU A 297 -4.25 -20.40 -1.11
C LEU A 297 -3.53 -21.45 -0.25
N ASP A 298 -3.62 -22.70 -0.64
CA ASP A 298 -2.90 -23.77 0.02
C ASP A 298 -1.39 -23.76 -0.33
N GLU A 299 -0.59 -24.56 0.38
CA GLU A 299 0.87 -24.63 0.16
C GLU A 299 1.24 -25.05 -1.27
N ASN A 300 0.45 -25.93 -1.89
CA ASN A 300 0.68 -26.39 -3.27
C ASN A 300 0.41 -25.26 -4.27
N GLU A 301 -0.64 -24.45 -4.02
CA GLU A 301 -1.00 -23.29 -4.81
C GLU A 301 0.07 -22.21 -4.71
N LEU A 302 0.49 -21.91 -3.49
CA LEU A 302 1.56 -20.95 -3.23
C LEU A 302 2.89 -21.40 -3.86
N GLY A 303 3.22 -22.70 -3.76
CA GLY A 303 4.40 -23.29 -4.38
C GLY A 303 4.38 -23.16 -5.90
N ALA A 304 3.27 -23.58 -6.55
CA ALA A 304 3.11 -23.49 -8.00
C ALA A 304 3.19 -22.05 -8.54
N LEU A 305 2.68 -21.09 -7.77
CA LEU A 305 2.79 -19.68 -8.10
C LEU A 305 4.21 -19.15 -7.87
N SER A 306 4.88 -19.61 -6.82
CA SER A 306 6.23 -19.16 -6.45
C SER A 306 7.30 -19.61 -7.43
N GLU A 307 7.10 -20.73 -8.12
CA GLU A 307 7.97 -21.21 -9.20
C GLU A 307 7.87 -20.37 -10.48
N THR A 308 6.86 -19.50 -10.59
CA THR A 308 6.65 -18.58 -11.73
C THR A 308 7.65 -17.42 -11.67
N LYS A 309 8.95 -17.73 -11.72
CA LYS A 309 9.98 -16.69 -11.88
C LYS A 309 9.93 -16.16 -13.30
N SER A 310 10.18 -14.86 -13.47
CA SER A 310 10.37 -14.24 -14.77
C SER A 310 11.38 -15.06 -15.58
N GLY A 311 10.88 -15.77 -16.59
CA GLY A 311 11.76 -16.19 -17.69
C GLY A 311 12.38 -14.90 -18.23
N GLY A 312 13.70 -14.74 -18.08
CA GLY A 312 14.41 -13.61 -18.60
C GLY A 312 14.12 -13.48 -20.10
N ALA A 313 13.71 -12.30 -20.52
CA ALA A 313 13.80 -11.83 -21.89
C ALA A 313 14.65 -10.56 -21.86
#